data_c0b02b76e7a02a90bf0336a414dfe49c
#
_entry.id   c0b02b76e7a02a90bf0336a414dfe49c
#
_cell.length_a   1.000
_cell.length_b   1.000
_cell.length_c   1.000
_cell.angle_alpha   90.00
_cell.angle_beta   90.00
_cell.angle_gamma   90.00
#
_symmetry.space_group_name_H-M   'P 1'
#
loop_
_entity.id
_entity.type
_entity.pdbx_description
1 polymer ?
#
loop_
_entity_poly.entity_id
_entity_poly.type
_entity_poly.pdbx_seq_one_letter_code
_entity_poly.pdbx_strand_id
1 'polypeptide(L)'
;MRLALKVAGVAALTIGFAALVAWLARACGPRSVAFAFLLVWTIMCWVTLVLGAFPVRFPARYYDLRSAERDGRLYERLGVRVAKRLLRRGPLRIFNPKLHIPQVADAQSLAKLGAAMRNAETNHVVMFLIVLPVIAHALLRGWWDAAAWTLLFNVLINAYPVMLQRYNRGRLAARYAGG
;
A
#
# COMPACT_ATOMS: atom_id res chain seq x y z
N MET A 1 -22.26 -15.40 16.54
CA MET A 1 -23.01 -14.81 15.41
C MET A 1 -22.23 -13.74 14.64
N ARG A 2 -21.73 -12.66 15.26
CA ARG A 2 -21.01 -11.57 14.54
C ARG A 2 -19.72 -12.02 13.82
N LEU A 3 -18.92 -12.94 14.40
CA LEU A 3 -17.69 -13.43 13.76
C LEU A 3 -18.00 -14.31 12.54
N ALA A 4 -18.95 -15.24 12.66
CA ALA A 4 -19.37 -16.10 11.55
C ALA A 4 -19.88 -15.26 10.35
N LEU A 5 -20.65 -14.20 10.62
CA LEU A 5 -21.13 -13.29 9.58
C LEU A 5 -19.97 -12.53 8.88
N LYS A 6 -18.96 -12.07 9.65
CA LYS A 6 -17.76 -11.45 9.07
C LYS A 6 -16.96 -12.41 8.20
N VAL A 7 -16.78 -13.65 8.67
CA VAL A 7 -16.06 -14.70 7.91
C VAL A 7 -16.82 -15.03 6.63
N ALA A 8 -18.13 -15.23 6.70
CA ALA A 8 -18.96 -15.50 5.52
C ALA A 8 -18.91 -14.33 4.52
N GLY A 9 -18.99 -13.09 5.01
CA GLY A 9 -18.88 -11.90 4.17
C GLY A 9 -17.52 -11.79 3.46
N VAL A 10 -16.42 -12.05 4.17
CA VAL A 10 -15.08 -12.04 3.56
C VAL A 10 -14.92 -13.20 2.57
N ALA A 11 -15.47 -14.37 2.85
CA ALA A 11 -15.44 -15.50 1.92
C ALA A 11 -16.20 -15.18 0.62
N ALA A 12 -17.42 -14.66 0.72
CA ALA A 12 -18.21 -14.22 -0.45
C ALA A 12 -17.48 -13.12 -1.25
N LEU A 13 -16.92 -12.14 -0.56
CA LEU A 13 -16.09 -11.09 -1.16
C LEU A 13 -14.90 -11.69 -1.92
N THR A 14 -14.18 -12.64 -1.32
CA THR A 14 -13.01 -13.28 -1.93
C THR A 14 -13.39 -14.05 -3.20
N ILE A 15 -14.52 -14.77 -3.19
CA ILE A 15 -15.05 -15.45 -4.37
C ILE A 15 -15.37 -14.43 -5.48
N GLY A 16 -16.04 -13.33 -5.15
CA GLY A 16 -16.35 -12.27 -6.11
C GLY A 16 -15.09 -11.64 -6.73
N PHE A 17 -14.06 -11.37 -5.92
CA PHE A 17 -12.79 -10.86 -6.43
C PHE A 17 -12.03 -11.88 -7.28
N ALA A 18 -12.05 -13.17 -6.91
CA ALA A 18 -11.45 -14.22 -7.74
C ALA A 18 -12.16 -14.33 -9.11
N ALA A 19 -13.48 -14.27 -9.12
CA ALA A 19 -14.26 -14.23 -10.37
C ALA A 19 -13.94 -13.00 -11.22
N LEU A 20 -13.80 -11.83 -10.60
CA LEU A 20 -13.39 -10.60 -11.28
C LEU A 20 -12.00 -10.74 -11.90
N VAL A 21 -11.02 -11.27 -11.16
CA VAL A 21 -9.66 -11.50 -11.69
C VAL A 21 -9.68 -12.47 -12.87
N ALA A 22 -10.45 -13.56 -12.77
CA ALA A 22 -10.61 -14.52 -13.86
C ALA A 22 -11.26 -13.88 -15.11
N TRP A 23 -12.24 -13.01 -14.91
CA TRP A 23 -12.88 -12.26 -16.00
C TRP A 23 -11.89 -11.26 -16.63
N LEU A 24 -11.14 -10.49 -15.83
CA LEU A 24 -10.12 -9.58 -16.31
C LEU A 24 -9.03 -10.29 -17.12
N ALA A 25 -8.60 -11.49 -16.67
CA ALA A 25 -7.62 -12.29 -17.38
C ALA A 25 -8.12 -12.72 -18.77
N ARG A 26 -9.41 -13.03 -18.89
CA ARG A 26 -10.02 -13.36 -20.19
C ARG A 26 -10.19 -12.12 -21.08
N ALA A 27 -10.62 -11.00 -20.49
CA ALA A 27 -10.92 -9.77 -21.22
C ALA A 27 -9.66 -9.06 -21.72
N CYS A 28 -8.63 -8.96 -20.89
CA CYS A 28 -7.42 -8.19 -21.20
C CYS A 28 -6.24 -9.06 -21.68
N GLY A 29 -6.31 -10.39 -21.45
CA GLY A 29 -5.19 -11.30 -21.58
C GLY A 29 -4.24 -11.24 -20.37
N PRO A 30 -3.84 -12.41 -19.80
CA PRO A 30 -3.12 -12.47 -18.52
C PRO A 30 -1.69 -11.92 -18.58
N ARG A 31 -1.16 -11.65 -19.75
CA ARG A 31 0.18 -11.10 -19.99
C ARG A 31 0.17 -9.60 -20.33
N SER A 32 -1.00 -8.99 -20.45
CA SER A 32 -1.11 -7.58 -20.85
C SER A 32 -0.76 -6.62 -19.69
N VAL A 33 -0.27 -5.44 -20.06
CA VAL A 33 -0.04 -4.32 -19.15
C VAL A 33 -1.32 -3.93 -18.40
N ALA A 34 -2.45 -3.91 -19.12
CA ALA A 34 -3.76 -3.57 -18.57
C ALA A 34 -4.18 -4.57 -17.48
N PHE A 35 -4.01 -5.88 -17.74
CA PHE A 35 -4.30 -6.89 -16.75
C PHE A 35 -3.43 -6.74 -15.51
N ALA A 36 -2.10 -6.57 -15.67
CA ALA A 36 -1.19 -6.39 -14.55
C ALA A 36 -1.56 -5.19 -13.66
N PHE A 37 -1.92 -4.06 -14.27
CA PHE A 37 -2.39 -2.87 -13.57
C PHE A 37 -3.69 -3.15 -12.80
N LEU A 38 -4.72 -3.66 -13.49
CA LEU A 38 -6.03 -3.94 -12.90
C LEU A 38 -5.95 -5.02 -11.82
N LEU A 39 -5.09 -6.03 -11.98
CA LEU A 39 -4.86 -7.07 -10.97
C LEU A 39 -4.33 -6.48 -9.66
N VAL A 40 -3.30 -5.63 -9.72
CA VAL A 40 -2.74 -5.01 -8.50
C VAL A 40 -3.78 -4.11 -7.82
N TRP A 41 -4.57 -3.35 -8.58
CA TRP A 41 -5.67 -2.55 -8.05
C TRP A 41 -6.78 -3.42 -7.43
N THR A 42 -7.17 -4.51 -8.09
CA THR A 42 -8.18 -5.45 -7.59
C THR A 42 -7.73 -6.07 -6.27
N ILE A 43 -6.48 -6.55 -6.19
CA ILE A 43 -5.88 -7.06 -4.94
C ILE A 43 -5.88 -5.98 -3.86
N MET A 44 -5.53 -4.74 -4.19
CA MET A 44 -5.53 -3.63 -3.24
C MET A 44 -6.93 -3.38 -2.66
N CYS A 45 -7.96 -3.35 -3.50
CA CYS A 45 -9.35 -3.18 -3.05
C CYS A 45 -9.78 -4.34 -2.14
N TRP A 46 -9.50 -5.58 -2.54
CA TRP A 46 -9.81 -6.76 -1.75
C TRP A 46 -9.11 -6.74 -0.38
N VAL A 47 -7.79 -6.53 -0.34
CA VAL A 47 -7.02 -6.47 0.92
C VAL A 47 -7.54 -5.36 1.83
N THR A 48 -7.87 -4.19 1.28
CA THR A 48 -8.43 -3.07 2.07
C THR A 48 -9.70 -3.47 2.79
N LEU A 49 -10.62 -4.19 2.11
CA LEU A 49 -11.87 -4.66 2.70
C LEU A 49 -11.63 -5.79 3.73
N VAL A 50 -10.72 -6.72 3.43
CA VAL A 50 -10.35 -7.80 4.37
C VAL A 50 -9.71 -7.23 5.63
N LEU A 51 -8.75 -6.32 5.50
CA LEU A 51 -8.07 -5.70 6.66
C LEU A 51 -9.00 -4.75 7.43
N GLY A 52 -10.03 -4.21 6.79
CA GLY A 52 -11.11 -3.49 7.47
C GLY A 52 -11.94 -4.40 8.39
N ALA A 53 -12.17 -5.66 7.99
CA ALA A 53 -12.87 -6.65 8.79
C ALA A 53 -11.96 -7.34 9.83
N PHE A 54 -10.70 -7.63 9.45
CA PHE A 54 -9.68 -8.33 10.23
C PHE A 54 -8.36 -7.55 10.22
N PRO A 55 -8.21 -6.53 11.08
CA PRO A 55 -7.02 -5.69 11.10
C PRO A 55 -5.75 -6.47 11.46
N VAL A 56 -4.71 -6.34 10.65
CA VAL A 56 -3.36 -6.83 10.94
C VAL A 56 -2.55 -5.72 11.59
N ARG A 57 -1.74 -6.07 12.58
CA ARG A 57 -0.80 -5.15 13.23
C ARG A 57 0.57 -5.80 13.29
N PHE A 58 1.60 -5.09 12.85
CA PHE A 58 2.98 -5.52 13.04
C PHE A 58 3.48 -5.16 14.44
N PRO A 59 4.52 -5.84 14.95
CA PRO A 59 5.18 -5.47 16.21
C PRO A 59 5.68 -4.02 16.17
N ALA A 60 5.69 -3.34 17.31
CA ALA A 60 6.11 -1.93 17.41
C ALA A 60 7.49 -1.68 16.78
N ARG A 61 8.45 -2.59 17.03
CA ARG A 61 9.81 -2.56 16.46
C ARG A 61 9.87 -2.49 14.94
N TYR A 62 8.84 -2.99 14.24
CA TYR A 62 8.76 -2.90 12.77
C TYR A 62 8.67 -1.45 12.30
N TYR A 63 7.98 -0.61 13.07
CA TYR A 63 7.77 0.79 12.72
C TYR A 63 8.92 1.71 13.13
N ASP A 64 9.92 1.20 13.86
CA ASP A 64 11.09 1.98 14.24
C ASP A 64 11.87 2.41 13.00
N LEU A 65 12.15 3.70 12.90
CA LEU A 65 12.94 4.25 11.82
C LEU A 65 14.43 4.04 12.10
N ARG A 66 15.12 3.43 11.14
CA ARG A 66 16.57 3.30 11.17
C ARG A 66 17.23 4.68 11.05
N SER A 67 18.48 4.81 11.49
CA SER A 67 19.23 6.07 11.43
C SER A 67 19.23 6.68 10.03
N ALA A 68 19.45 5.89 8.99
CA ALA A 68 19.43 6.31 7.59
C ALA A 68 18.05 6.75 7.06
N GLU A 69 16.98 6.43 7.78
CA GLU A 69 15.60 6.79 7.40
C GLU A 69 15.12 8.07 8.08
N ARG A 70 15.72 8.43 9.23
CA ARG A 70 15.26 9.55 10.08
C ARG A 70 15.40 10.90 9.41
N ASP A 71 16.48 11.12 8.67
CA ASP A 71 16.72 12.37 7.94
C ASP A 71 15.94 12.46 6.61
N GLY A 72 15.36 11.36 6.16
CA GLY A 72 14.58 11.27 4.93
C GLY A 72 15.41 11.25 3.64
N ARG A 73 16.74 11.42 3.70
CA ARG A 73 17.60 11.48 2.51
C ARG A 73 17.55 10.20 1.68
N LEU A 74 17.47 9.04 2.34
CA LEU A 74 17.33 7.75 1.67
C LEU A 74 16.12 7.77 0.73
N TYR A 75 14.96 8.17 1.23
CA TYR A 75 13.71 8.19 0.48
C TYR A 75 13.68 9.28 -0.60
N GLU A 76 14.37 10.39 -0.36
CA GLU A 76 14.52 11.45 -1.35
C GLU A 76 15.33 10.98 -2.56
N ARG A 77 16.42 10.21 -2.33
CA ARG A 77 17.21 9.58 -3.40
C ARG A 77 16.39 8.53 -4.19
N LEU A 78 15.46 7.85 -3.52
CA LEU A 78 14.54 6.90 -4.15
C LEU A 78 13.34 7.58 -4.85
N GLY A 79 13.35 8.89 -4.99
CA GLY A 79 12.33 9.64 -5.75
C GLY A 79 11.01 9.86 -5.01
N VAL A 80 10.93 9.61 -3.69
CA VAL A 80 9.70 9.80 -2.90
C VAL A 80 9.18 11.24 -2.96
N ARG A 81 10.05 12.26 -3.11
CA ARG A 81 9.62 13.65 -3.31
C ARG A 81 8.85 13.84 -4.62
N VAL A 82 9.28 13.18 -5.70
CA VAL A 82 8.62 13.24 -7.00
C VAL A 82 7.26 12.53 -6.91
N ALA A 83 7.24 11.31 -6.36
CA ALA A 83 6.01 10.55 -6.14
C ALA A 83 5.01 11.36 -5.28
N LYS A 84 5.47 11.97 -4.18
CA LYS A 84 4.65 12.84 -3.32
C LYS A 84 4.08 14.04 -4.09
N ARG A 85 4.86 14.65 -4.99
CA ARG A 85 4.41 15.78 -5.82
C ARG A 85 3.31 15.35 -6.80
N LEU A 86 3.49 14.20 -7.48
CA LEU A 86 2.52 13.64 -8.40
C LEU A 86 1.22 13.27 -7.68
N LEU A 87 1.30 12.62 -6.51
CA LEU A 87 0.14 12.28 -5.68
C LEU A 87 -0.62 13.51 -5.17
N ARG A 88 0.07 14.64 -4.94
CA ARG A 88 -0.57 15.88 -4.46
C ARG A 88 -1.19 16.72 -5.56
N ARG A 89 -0.64 16.73 -6.77
CA ARG A 89 -1.02 17.61 -7.89
C ARG A 89 -1.78 16.89 -9.01
N GLY A 90 -1.72 15.56 -9.07
CA GLY A 90 -2.33 14.75 -10.10
C GLY A 90 -3.75 14.26 -9.75
N PRO A 91 -4.39 13.50 -10.65
CA PRO A 91 -5.71 12.90 -10.43
C PRO A 91 -5.74 11.96 -9.21
N LEU A 92 -4.59 11.44 -8.79
CA LEU A 92 -4.44 10.59 -7.61
C LEU A 92 -4.62 11.33 -6.26
N ARG A 93 -4.78 12.66 -6.27
CA ARG A 93 -5.06 13.46 -5.06
C ARG A 93 -6.31 12.96 -4.32
N ILE A 94 -7.28 12.42 -5.05
CA ILE A 94 -8.54 11.90 -4.51
C ILE A 94 -8.29 10.73 -3.55
N PHE A 95 -7.25 9.91 -3.78
CA PHE A 95 -6.91 8.74 -2.97
C PHE A 95 -6.07 9.05 -1.73
N ASN A 96 -5.58 10.29 -1.58
CA ASN A 96 -4.66 10.67 -0.50
C ASN A 96 -5.00 12.02 0.14
N PRO A 97 -6.22 12.23 0.70
CA PRO A 97 -6.62 13.51 1.25
C PRO A 97 -5.82 13.93 2.51
N LYS A 98 -5.14 12.98 3.18
CA LYS A 98 -4.44 13.19 4.46
C LYS A 98 -2.91 13.29 4.35
N LEU A 99 -2.35 13.65 3.18
CA LEU A 99 -0.91 13.78 2.98
C LEU A 99 -0.28 15.05 3.60
N HIS A 100 -1.06 15.90 4.24
CA HIS A 100 -0.56 17.11 4.88
C HIS A 100 -0.21 16.87 6.35
N ILE A 101 1.06 17.11 6.71
CA ILE A 101 1.46 17.26 8.11
C ILE A 101 0.98 18.66 8.54
N PRO A 102 0.09 18.79 9.54
CA PRO A 102 -0.40 20.08 9.99
C PRO A 102 0.75 20.95 10.49
N GLN A 103 0.60 22.27 10.34
CA GLN A 103 1.63 23.21 10.80
C GLN A 103 1.61 23.34 12.32
N VAL A 104 0.43 23.29 12.89
CA VAL A 104 0.20 23.26 14.34
C VAL A 104 -0.72 22.08 14.63
N ALA A 105 -0.34 21.23 15.57
CA ALA A 105 -1.16 20.11 16.00
C ALA A 105 -0.91 19.80 17.47
N ASP A 106 -1.97 19.46 18.18
CA ASP A 106 -1.89 18.94 19.54
C ASP A 106 -1.32 17.51 19.57
N ALA A 107 -0.90 17.06 20.75
CA ALA A 107 -0.30 15.73 20.93
C ALA A 107 -1.27 14.62 20.50
N GLN A 108 -2.58 14.78 20.69
CA GLN A 108 -3.59 13.79 20.31
C GLN A 108 -3.73 13.69 18.79
N SER A 109 -3.75 14.82 18.08
CA SER A 109 -3.78 14.86 16.61
C SER A 109 -2.54 14.24 15.99
N LEU A 110 -1.35 14.48 16.58
CA LEU A 110 -0.09 13.88 16.16
C LEU A 110 -0.09 12.36 16.36
N ALA A 111 -0.59 11.88 17.51
CA ALA A 111 -0.72 10.46 17.79
C ALA A 111 -1.66 9.76 16.80
N LYS A 112 -2.83 10.37 16.51
CA LYS A 112 -3.78 9.88 15.50
C LYS A 112 -3.15 9.83 14.10
N LEU A 113 -2.43 10.88 13.71
CA LEU A 113 -1.74 10.94 12.41
C LEU A 113 -0.67 9.86 12.31
N GLY A 114 0.15 9.67 13.35
CA GLY A 114 1.15 8.62 13.43
C GLY A 114 0.54 7.21 13.35
N ALA A 115 -0.59 6.97 14.02
CA ALA A 115 -1.33 5.71 13.92
C ALA A 115 -1.88 5.48 12.51
N ALA A 116 -2.45 6.51 11.87
CA ALA A 116 -2.94 6.41 10.50
C ALA A 116 -1.82 6.09 9.50
N MET A 117 -0.63 6.69 9.67
CA MET A 117 0.54 6.40 8.85
C MET A 117 1.01 4.95 9.02
N ARG A 118 1.06 4.42 10.25
CA ARG A 118 1.41 3.02 10.52
C ARG A 118 0.40 2.05 9.91
N ASN A 119 -0.89 2.33 10.03
CA ASN A 119 -1.94 1.51 9.43
C ASN A 119 -1.84 1.49 7.90
N ALA A 120 -1.61 2.64 7.27
CA ALA A 120 -1.41 2.72 5.83
C ALA A 120 -0.16 1.95 5.39
N GLU A 121 0.96 2.09 6.12
CA GLU A 121 2.19 1.33 5.88
C GLU A 121 1.92 -0.19 5.95
N THR A 122 1.25 -0.66 7.03
CA THR A 122 0.89 -2.08 7.19
C THR A 122 0.07 -2.59 6.02
N ASN A 123 -0.97 -1.87 5.63
CA ASN A 123 -1.84 -2.27 4.53
C ASN A 123 -1.06 -2.44 3.24
N HIS A 124 -0.23 -1.47 2.88
CA HIS A 124 0.57 -1.54 1.65
C HIS A 124 1.65 -2.63 1.70
N VAL A 125 2.25 -2.93 2.87
CA VAL A 125 3.17 -4.06 3.01
C VAL A 125 2.44 -5.38 2.80
N VAL A 126 1.27 -5.57 3.42
CA VAL A 126 0.47 -6.78 3.23
C VAL A 126 0.08 -6.94 1.76
N MET A 127 -0.39 -5.88 1.11
CA MET A 127 -0.70 -5.89 -0.33
C MET A 127 0.51 -6.26 -1.18
N PHE A 128 1.67 -5.65 -0.90
CA PHE A 128 2.91 -5.93 -1.61
C PHE A 128 3.26 -7.42 -1.54
N LEU A 129 3.20 -8.00 -0.34
CA LEU A 129 3.52 -9.41 -0.11
C LEU A 129 2.53 -10.36 -0.78
N ILE A 130 1.23 -10.04 -0.81
CA ILE A 130 0.19 -10.86 -1.46
C ILE A 130 0.37 -10.89 -2.98
N VAL A 131 0.92 -9.87 -3.59
CA VAL A 131 1.20 -9.84 -5.03
C VAL A 131 2.42 -10.70 -5.42
N LEU A 132 3.39 -10.92 -4.50
CA LEU A 132 4.61 -11.69 -4.82
C LEU A 132 4.36 -13.11 -5.33
N PRO A 133 3.44 -13.92 -4.77
CA PRO A 133 3.09 -15.23 -5.33
C PRO A 133 2.59 -15.17 -6.77
N VAL A 134 1.87 -14.11 -7.15
CA VAL A 134 1.39 -13.92 -8.53
C VAL A 134 2.58 -13.69 -9.48
N ILE A 135 3.54 -12.84 -9.05
CA ILE A 135 4.78 -12.60 -9.80
C ILE A 135 5.57 -13.90 -9.92
N ALA A 136 5.73 -14.66 -8.82
CA ALA A 136 6.41 -15.95 -8.83
C ALA A 136 5.73 -16.94 -9.79
N HIS A 137 4.39 -17.01 -9.78
CA HIS A 137 3.64 -17.85 -10.72
C HIS A 137 3.92 -17.46 -12.18
N ALA A 138 3.90 -16.18 -12.51
CA ALA A 138 4.20 -15.69 -13.86
C ALA A 138 5.61 -16.06 -14.29
N LEU A 139 6.62 -15.94 -13.42
CA LEU A 139 7.99 -16.36 -13.67
C LEU A 139 8.10 -17.86 -13.93
N LEU A 140 7.43 -18.69 -13.10
CA LEU A 140 7.42 -20.15 -13.26
C LEU A 140 6.76 -20.59 -14.58
N ARG A 141 5.82 -19.78 -15.10
CA ARG A 141 5.20 -19.99 -16.43
C ARG A 141 6.01 -19.44 -17.60
N GLY A 142 7.17 -18.83 -17.35
CA GLY A 142 7.96 -18.16 -18.38
C GLY A 142 7.32 -16.86 -18.92
N TRP A 143 6.40 -16.26 -18.19
CA TRP A 143 5.70 -15.03 -18.56
C TRP A 143 6.45 -13.80 -18.00
N TRP A 144 7.65 -13.58 -18.52
CA TRP A 144 8.55 -12.52 -18.03
C TRP A 144 7.96 -11.12 -18.13
N ASP A 145 7.21 -10.85 -19.20
CA ASP A 145 6.47 -9.61 -19.44
C ASP A 145 5.40 -9.37 -18.36
N ALA A 146 4.56 -10.37 -18.08
CA ALA A 146 3.55 -10.30 -17.02
C ALA A 146 4.18 -10.08 -15.65
N ALA A 147 5.26 -10.80 -15.33
CA ALA A 147 6.01 -10.65 -14.09
C ALA A 147 6.58 -9.23 -13.96
N ALA A 148 7.20 -8.70 -15.01
CA ALA A 148 7.79 -7.37 -15.02
C ALA A 148 6.74 -6.27 -14.83
N TRP A 149 5.61 -6.32 -15.54
CA TRP A 149 4.53 -5.35 -15.39
C TRP A 149 3.88 -5.43 -14.01
N THR A 150 3.61 -6.64 -13.52
CA THR A 150 3.02 -6.83 -12.18
C THR A 150 3.97 -6.32 -11.10
N LEU A 151 5.27 -6.60 -11.20
CA LEU A 151 6.28 -6.08 -10.27
C LEU A 151 6.35 -4.54 -10.32
N LEU A 152 6.38 -3.96 -11.52
CA LEU A 152 6.40 -2.51 -11.70
C LEU A 152 5.19 -1.85 -10.98
N PHE A 153 3.98 -2.32 -11.24
CA PHE A 153 2.79 -1.75 -10.61
C PHE A 153 2.74 -2.04 -9.10
N ASN A 154 3.21 -3.20 -8.65
CA ASN A 154 3.30 -3.51 -7.24
C ASN A 154 4.28 -2.56 -6.51
N VAL A 155 5.43 -2.26 -7.10
CA VAL A 155 6.37 -1.27 -6.56
C VAL A 155 5.73 0.12 -6.52
N LEU A 156 5.12 0.57 -7.62
CA LEU A 156 4.54 1.92 -7.71
C LEU A 156 3.34 2.11 -6.76
N ILE A 157 2.47 1.10 -6.66
CA ILE A 157 1.19 1.20 -5.93
C ILE A 157 1.35 0.80 -4.46
N ASN A 158 2.31 -0.05 -4.12
CA ASN A 158 2.48 -0.56 -2.76
C ASN A 158 3.83 -0.17 -2.13
N ALA A 159 4.98 -0.42 -2.75
CA ALA A 159 6.27 -0.10 -2.14
C ALA A 159 6.50 1.42 -1.98
N TYR A 160 6.14 2.22 -2.98
CA TYR A 160 6.25 3.68 -2.87
C TYR A 160 5.39 4.29 -1.76
N PRO A 161 4.11 3.91 -1.56
CA PRO A 161 3.34 4.33 -0.38
C PRO A 161 3.98 3.92 0.95
N VAL A 162 4.54 2.71 1.08
CA VAL A 162 5.30 2.32 2.29
C VAL A 162 6.45 3.29 2.55
N MET A 163 7.29 3.55 1.55
CA MET A 163 8.39 4.50 1.66
C MET A 163 7.90 5.92 2.00
N LEU A 164 6.77 6.35 1.43
CA LEU A 164 6.16 7.64 1.71
C LEU A 164 5.69 7.76 3.18
N GLN A 165 5.08 6.70 3.73
CA GLN A 165 4.65 6.72 5.14
C GLN A 165 5.84 6.76 6.08
N ARG A 166 6.91 5.99 5.82
CA ARG A 166 8.14 6.03 6.60
C ARG A 166 8.83 7.39 6.51
N TYR A 167 8.94 7.96 5.31
CA TYR A 167 9.44 9.33 5.10
C TYR A 167 8.63 10.37 5.88
N ASN A 168 7.29 10.31 5.81
CA ASN A 168 6.44 11.26 6.51
C ASN A 168 6.56 11.11 8.04
N ARG A 169 6.70 9.88 8.57
CA ARG A 169 6.94 9.66 10.01
C ARG A 169 8.28 10.21 10.46
N GLY A 170 9.34 10.05 9.66
CA GLY A 170 10.64 10.67 9.93
C GLY A 170 10.55 12.21 10.00
N ARG A 171 9.86 12.80 9.03
CA ARG A 171 9.62 14.26 9.00
C ARG A 171 8.75 14.75 10.16
N LEU A 172 7.76 13.93 10.57
CA LEU A 172 6.92 14.23 11.73
C LEU A 172 7.76 14.22 13.02
N ALA A 173 8.54 13.17 13.23
CA ALA A 173 9.43 13.05 14.38
C ALA A 173 10.44 14.21 14.45
N ALA A 174 11.12 14.52 13.34
CA ALA A 174 12.10 15.62 13.29
C ALA A 174 11.47 17.00 13.59
N ARG A 175 10.19 17.21 13.24
CA ARG A 175 9.50 18.48 13.44
C ARG A 175 9.06 18.71 14.89
N TYR A 176 8.72 17.64 15.61
CA TYR A 176 8.12 17.70 16.94
C TYR A 176 9.01 17.09 18.04
N ALA A 177 10.23 16.61 17.71
CA ALA A 177 11.21 16.13 18.70
C ALA A 177 12.02 17.28 19.37
N GLY A 178 11.82 18.52 18.97
CA GLY A 178 12.55 19.70 19.46
C GLY A 178 11.72 20.65 20.32
N GLY A 179 10.57 20.19 20.86
CA GLY A 179 9.72 20.98 21.75
C GLY A 179 9.58 20.36 23.12
#